data_31ca81e42be018979f21b9e18465dac7
#
_entry.id   31ca81e42be018979f21b9e18465dac7
#
_cell.length_a   1.000
_cell.length_b   1.000
_cell.length_c   1.000
_cell.angle_alpha   90.00
_cell.angle_beta   90.00
_cell.angle_gamma   90.00
#
_symmetry.space_group_name_H-M   'P 1'
#
loop_
_entity.id
_entity.type
_entity.pdbx_description
1 polymer ?
#
loop_
_entity_poly.entity_id
_entity_poly.type
_entity_poly.pdbx_seq_one_letter_code
_entity_poly.pdbx_strand_id
1 'polypeptide(L)'
;EDGRKFTLHLRPGHKWSDGVPFTTEDFRYYWEDVANHDMLSPTGPPAALRVDGKPPAVTIIDDVTIRFEWDNPNPAFLPALAGARPLYVYRPAHYLRKYHARYKDTAKLNAKAKKKGQRNWAALHNKLDHQYKNKNISLPSLQPWVNTTKGPSEQYVFKRNPYYHKVDPDGRQL
;
A
#
# COMPACT_ATOMS: atom_id res chain seq x y z
N GLU A 1 19.05 2.20 -21.56
CA GLU A 1 17.98 2.03 -20.62
C GLU A 1 16.72 2.60 -21.24
N ASP A 2 15.87 1.70 -21.66
CA ASP A 2 14.80 1.94 -22.62
C ASP A 2 13.43 2.19 -21.96
N GLY A 3 13.38 2.39 -20.64
CA GLY A 3 12.12 2.64 -19.91
C GLY A 3 11.19 1.43 -19.77
N ARG A 4 11.66 0.21 -20.06
CA ARG A 4 10.89 -1.03 -19.89
C ARG A 4 11.10 -1.70 -18.54
N LYS A 5 12.23 -1.45 -17.89
CA LYS A 5 12.64 -2.12 -16.65
C LYS A 5 13.02 -1.10 -15.58
N PHE A 6 12.38 -1.21 -14.41
CA PHE A 6 12.66 -0.38 -13.26
C PHE A 6 12.95 -1.26 -12.04
N THR A 7 14.14 -1.12 -11.48
CA THR A 7 14.51 -1.75 -10.22
C THR A 7 14.51 -0.70 -9.13
N LEU A 8 13.71 -0.91 -8.10
CA LEU A 8 13.59 -0.02 -6.96
C LEU A 8 14.33 -0.64 -5.77
N HIS A 9 15.19 0.17 -5.14
CA HIS A 9 15.88 -0.20 -3.90
C HIS A 9 15.25 0.57 -2.73
N LEU A 10 14.68 -0.15 -1.78
CA LEU A 10 14.13 0.43 -0.56
C LEU A 10 15.28 0.81 0.38
N ARG A 11 15.07 1.82 1.20
CA ARG A 11 16.04 2.21 2.24
C ARG A 11 16.05 1.14 3.34
N PRO A 12 17.19 0.54 3.65
CA PRO A 12 17.31 -0.36 4.78
C PRO A 12 16.85 0.32 6.09
N GLY A 13 16.14 -0.44 6.93
CA GLY A 13 15.64 0.09 8.20
C GLY A 13 14.41 0.98 8.13
N HIS A 14 13.83 1.22 6.94
CA HIS A 14 12.57 1.96 6.80
C HIS A 14 11.43 1.21 7.49
N LYS A 15 10.56 1.94 8.18
CA LYS A 15 9.47 1.37 8.99
C LYS A 15 8.14 2.06 8.72
N TRP A 16 7.07 1.31 8.89
CA TRP A 16 5.73 1.85 9.03
C TRP A 16 5.58 2.66 10.33
N SER A 17 4.53 3.47 10.41
CA SER A 17 4.25 4.31 11.59
C SER A 17 4.02 3.55 12.90
N ASP A 18 3.78 2.25 12.83
CA ASP A 18 3.66 1.35 13.98
C ASP A 18 4.97 0.61 14.32
N GLY A 19 6.07 0.94 13.63
CA GLY A 19 7.41 0.41 13.87
C GLY A 19 7.73 -0.90 13.13
N VAL A 20 6.77 -1.50 12.43
CA VAL A 20 7.01 -2.71 11.63
C VAL A 20 7.87 -2.36 10.41
N PRO A 21 8.88 -3.18 10.05
CA PRO A 21 9.70 -2.95 8.87
C PRO A 21 8.87 -2.81 7.59
N PHE A 22 9.25 -1.84 6.76
CA PHE A 22 8.74 -1.68 5.40
C PHE A 22 9.67 -2.41 4.44
N THR A 23 9.15 -3.43 3.76
CA THR A 23 9.94 -4.33 2.92
C THR A 23 9.24 -4.60 1.58
N THR A 24 9.90 -5.34 0.71
CA THR A 24 9.32 -5.79 -0.58
C THR A 24 8.12 -6.70 -0.40
N GLU A 25 7.92 -7.31 0.79
CA GLU A 25 6.71 -8.06 1.12
C GLU A 25 5.44 -7.20 1.07
N ASP A 26 5.54 -5.90 1.39
CA ASP A 26 4.42 -4.96 1.28
C ASP A 26 4.01 -4.69 -0.19
N PHE A 27 4.98 -4.77 -1.11
CA PHE A 27 4.76 -4.71 -2.56
C PHE A 27 4.21 -6.02 -3.10
N ARG A 28 4.77 -7.18 -2.69
CA ARG A 28 4.27 -8.49 -3.07
C ARG A 28 2.81 -8.63 -2.66
N TYR A 29 2.47 -8.28 -1.41
CA TYR A 29 1.10 -8.31 -0.92
C TYR A 29 0.17 -7.45 -1.78
N TYR A 30 0.58 -6.21 -2.09
CA TYR A 30 -0.20 -5.36 -2.98
C TYR A 30 -0.39 -6.01 -4.35
N TRP A 31 0.67 -6.50 -4.95
CA TRP A 31 0.64 -7.03 -6.31
C TRP A 31 -0.17 -8.32 -6.42
N GLU A 32 0.15 -9.30 -5.60
CA GLU A 32 -0.47 -10.63 -5.69
C GLU A 32 -1.83 -10.71 -4.99
N ASP A 33 -1.94 -10.10 -3.81
CA ASP A 33 -3.11 -10.29 -2.96
C ASP A 33 -4.17 -9.19 -3.12
N VAL A 34 -3.82 -8.03 -3.69
CA VAL A 34 -4.75 -6.91 -3.86
C VAL A 34 -4.99 -6.57 -5.32
N ALA A 35 -3.94 -6.17 -6.07
CA ALA A 35 -4.09 -5.63 -7.43
C ALA A 35 -4.53 -6.69 -8.45
N ASN A 36 -4.13 -7.94 -8.27
CA ASN A 36 -4.48 -9.09 -9.12
C ASN A 36 -5.55 -10.00 -8.48
N HIS A 37 -6.27 -9.53 -7.47
CA HIS A 37 -7.32 -10.31 -6.82
C HIS A 37 -8.71 -9.84 -7.28
N ASP A 38 -9.50 -10.69 -7.92
CA ASP A 38 -10.79 -10.35 -8.56
C ASP A 38 -11.79 -9.66 -7.62
N MET A 39 -11.89 -10.08 -6.36
CA MET A 39 -12.81 -9.48 -5.40
C MET A 39 -12.33 -8.13 -4.85
N LEU A 40 -11.03 -7.87 -4.82
CA LEU A 40 -10.43 -6.63 -4.31
C LEU A 40 -10.22 -5.60 -5.41
N SER A 41 -9.82 -6.06 -6.59
CA SER A 41 -9.56 -5.25 -7.78
C SER A 41 -10.21 -5.88 -9.03
N PRO A 42 -11.55 -5.78 -9.18
CA PRO A 42 -12.27 -6.42 -10.30
C PRO A 42 -11.82 -5.98 -11.69
N THR A 43 -11.22 -4.79 -11.80
CA THR A 43 -10.66 -4.25 -13.05
C THR A 43 -9.16 -4.55 -13.21
N GLY A 44 -8.59 -5.31 -12.27
CA GLY A 44 -7.16 -5.62 -12.21
C GLY A 44 -6.30 -4.40 -11.80
N PRO A 45 -4.98 -4.47 -12.03
CA PRO A 45 -4.04 -3.41 -11.68
C PRO A 45 -4.39 -2.06 -12.30
N PRO A 46 -4.02 -0.92 -11.65
CA PRO A 46 -4.26 0.43 -12.17
C PRO A 46 -3.75 0.65 -13.59
N ALA A 47 -4.44 1.50 -14.36
CA ALA A 47 -4.07 1.82 -15.74
C ALA A 47 -2.62 2.32 -15.90
N ALA A 48 -2.12 3.11 -14.94
CA ALA A 48 -0.74 3.60 -14.92
C ALA A 48 0.32 2.47 -14.85
N LEU A 49 -0.09 1.25 -14.45
CA LEU A 49 0.78 0.07 -14.47
C LEU A 49 0.63 -0.75 -15.75
N ARG A 50 -0.19 -0.34 -16.70
CA ARG A 50 -0.40 -1.10 -17.94
C ARG A 50 0.21 -0.37 -19.14
N VAL A 51 0.90 -1.13 -19.96
CA VAL A 51 1.37 -0.69 -21.30
C VAL A 51 0.72 -1.60 -22.32
N ASP A 52 0.05 -1.04 -23.31
CA ASP A 52 -0.74 -1.78 -24.31
C ASP A 52 -1.74 -2.77 -23.68
N GLY A 53 -2.36 -2.33 -22.57
CA GLY A 53 -3.32 -3.14 -21.81
C GLY A 53 -2.70 -4.21 -20.91
N LYS A 54 -1.40 -4.47 -20.99
CA LYS A 54 -0.69 -5.50 -20.23
C LYS A 54 -0.06 -4.94 -18.96
N PRO A 55 -0.21 -5.61 -17.81
CA PRO A 55 0.50 -5.26 -16.58
C PRO A 55 1.98 -5.65 -16.65
N PRO A 56 2.84 -5.13 -15.74
CA PRO A 56 4.24 -5.54 -15.66
C PRO A 56 4.40 -6.96 -15.11
N ALA A 57 5.52 -7.58 -15.45
CA ALA A 57 6.10 -8.63 -14.61
C ALA A 57 6.71 -7.98 -13.37
N VAL A 58 6.35 -8.47 -12.19
CA VAL A 58 6.87 -7.98 -10.90
C VAL A 58 7.70 -9.08 -10.26
N THR A 59 8.95 -8.76 -9.95
CA THR A 59 9.91 -9.71 -9.36
C THR A 59 10.42 -9.15 -8.03
N ILE A 60 10.24 -9.91 -6.95
CA ILE A 60 10.92 -9.66 -5.67
C ILE A 60 12.31 -10.28 -5.76
N ILE A 61 13.34 -9.46 -5.62
CA ILE A 61 14.74 -9.91 -5.69
C ILE A 61 15.22 -10.26 -4.28
N ASP A 62 14.97 -9.37 -3.33
CA ASP A 62 15.26 -9.55 -1.90
C ASP A 62 14.33 -8.65 -1.07
N ASP A 63 14.54 -8.57 0.25
CA ASP A 63 13.68 -7.81 1.19
C ASP A 63 13.65 -6.30 0.94
N VAL A 64 14.58 -5.78 0.14
CA VAL A 64 14.70 -4.34 -0.15
C VAL A 64 14.78 -4.03 -1.64
N THR A 65 14.74 -5.05 -2.52
CA THR A 65 14.89 -4.86 -3.96
C THR A 65 13.73 -5.49 -4.73
N ILE A 66 13.02 -4.68 -5.51
CA ILE A 66 11.90 -5.09 -6.36
C ILE A 66 12.08 -4.57 -7.78
N ARG A 67 11.64 -5.35 -8.77
CA ARG A 67 11.70 -5.01 -10.20
C ARG A 67 10.31 -5.04 -10.81
N PHE A 68 10.05 -4.03 -11.65
CA PHE A 68 8.91 -3.95 -12.57
C PHE A 68 9.42 -3.98 -14.00
N GLU A 69 8.86 -4.83 -14.84
CA GLU A 69 9.30 -5.01 -16.23
C GLU A 69 8.11 -5.14 -17.17
N TRP A 70 8.13 -4.39 -18.28
CA TRP A 70 7.11 -4.39 -19.33
C TRP A 70 7.73 -4.81 -20.67
N ASP A 71 6.89 -5.31 -21.59
CA ASP A 71 7.29 -5.61 -22.97
C ASP A 71 7.70 -4.34 -23.72
N ASN A 72 7.01 -3.21 -23.48
CA ASN A 72 7.25 -1.90 -24.09
C ASN A 72 7.53 -0.83 -23.01
N PRO A 73 8.15 0.32 -23.35
CA PRO A 73 8.48 1.38 -22.40
C PRO A 73 7.26 1.92 -21.64
N ASN A 74 7.41 2.18 -20.33
CA ASN A 74 6.42 2.85 -19.50
C ASN A 74 6.96 4.19 -18.95
N PRO A 75 6.94 5.27 -19.72
CA PRO A 75 7.44 6.58 -19.29
C PRO A 75 6.60 7.18 -18.16
N ALA A 76 5.35 6.73 -17.99
CA ALA A 76 4.43 7.25 -16.97
C ALA A 76 4.68 6.63 -15.58
N PHE A 77 5.44 5.54 -15.46
CA PHE A 77 5.56 4.79 -14.20
C PHE A 77 6.18 5.62 -13.07
N LEU A 78 7.37 6.20 -13.27
CA LEU A 78 8.01 7.01 -12.24
C LEU A 78 7.23 8.29 -11.89
N PRO A 79 6.71 9.07 -12.87
CA PRO A 79 5.83 10.19 -12.60
C PRO A 79 4.57 9.79 -11.79
N ALA A 80 3.98 8.62 -12.07
CA ALA A 80 2.83 8.14 -11.31
C ALA A 80 3.16 7.82 -9.84
N LEU A 81 4.38 7.37 -9.55
CA LEU A 81 4.84 7.14 -8.16
C LEU A 81 5.14 8.45 -7.41
N ALA A 82 5.53 9.52 -8.12
CA ALA A 82 6.01 10.78 -7.54
C ALA A 82 4.97 11.91 -7.57
N GLY A 83 3.80 11.71 -8.15
CA GLY A 83 2.76 12.75 -8.31
C GLY A 83 2.12 13.19 -6.98
N ALA A 84 1.29 14.24 -7.04
CA ALA A 84 0.54 14.75 -5.89
C ALA A 84 -0.46 13.72 -5.31
N ARG A 85 -0.88 12.76 -6.12
CA ARG A 85 -1.60 11.56 -5.70
C ARG A 85 -0.79 10.34 -6.16
N PRO A 86 0.25 9.97 -5.41
CA PRO A 86 1.15 8.91 -5.84
C PRO A 86 0.41 7.58 -5.96
N LEU A 87 0.79 6.82 -6.98
CA LEU A 87 0.35 5.43 -7.12
C LEU A 87 1.01 4.60 -6.03
N TYR A 88 0.24 4.19 -5.03
CA TYR A 88 0.75 3.29 -4.00
C TYR A 88 0.78 1.85 -4.53
N VAL A 89 1.98 1.36 -4.83
CA VAL A 89 2.25 -0.01 -5.27
C VAL A 89 2.65 -0.94 -4.12
N TYR A 90 2.26 -0.58 -2.91
CA TYR A 90 2.52 -1.30 -1.66
C TYR A 90 1.38 -1.11 -0.67
N ARG A 91 1.26 -2.02 0.28
CA ARG A 91 0.28 -1.97 1.38
C ARG A 91 0.90 -2.52 2.65
N PRO A 92 0.49 -2.07 3.85
CA PRO A 92 0.95 -2.65 5.12
C PRO A 92 0.43 -4.09 5.26
N ALA A 93 1.20 -5.03 4.72
CA ALA A 93 0.84 -6.45 4.64
C ALA A 93 0.54 -7.03 6.02
N HIS A 94 1.37 -6.74 7.03
CA HIS A 94 1.22 -7.19 8.42
C HIS A 94 -0.11 -6.76 9.06
N TYR A 95 -0.69 -5.64 8.62
CA TYR A 95 -1.99 -5.15 9.08
C TYR A 95 -3.14 -5.76 8.27
N LEU A 96 -3.07 -5.70 6.93
CA LEU A 96 -4.20 -6.04 6.04
C LEU A 96 -4.42 -7.56 5.91
N ARG A 97 -3.41 -8.40 6.08
CA ARG A 97 -3.56 -9.86 6.14
C ARG A 97 -4.56 -10.33 7.18
N LYS A 98 -4.79 -9.57 8.23
CA LYS A 98 -5.81 -9.84 9.26
C LYS A 98 -7.24 -9.79 8.73
N TYR A 99 -7.43 -9.25 7.52
CA TYR A 99 -8.72 -9.04 6.88
C TYR A 99 -8.81 -9.67 5.49
N HIS A 100 -7.85 -10.53 5.11
CA HIS A 100 -7.76 -11.12 3.78
C HIS A 100 -8.01 -12.63 3.83
N ALA A 101 -8.88 -13.15 2.92
CA ALA A 101 -9.32 -14.56 2.90
C ALA A 101 -8.19 -15.57 2.61
N ARG A 102 -7.10 -15.16 1.97
CA ARG A 102 -5.90 -16.00 1.79
C ARG A 102 -5.23 -16.38 3.13
N TYR A 103 -5.38 -15.53 4.15
CA TYR A 103 -4.66 -15.67 5.43
C TYR A 103 -5.58 -15.97 6.61
N LYS A 104 -6.88 -15.82 6.46
CA LYS A 104 -7.88 -15.98 7.52
C LYS A 104 -9.10 -16.70 6.99
N ASP A 105 -9.80 -17.39 7.89
CA ASP A 105 -11.05 -18.06 7.59
C ASP A 105 -12.10 -17.11 7.01
N THR A 106 -12.61 -17.44 5.83
CA THR A 106 -13.53 -16.58 5.06
C THR A 106 -14.88 -16.40 5.76
N ALA A 107 -15.40 -17.41 6.43
CA ALA A 107 -16.68 -17.32 7.13
C ALA A 107 -16.58 -16.36 8.31
N LYS A 108 -15.50 -16.46 9.09
CA LYS A 108 -15.21 -15.52 10.20
C LYS A 108 -15.00 -14.09 9.70
N LEU A 109 -14.31 -13.93 8.57
CA LEU A 109 -14.13 -12.61 7.96
C LEU A 109 -15.45 -12.00 7.47
N ASN A 110 -16.33 -12.79 6.84
CA ASN A 110 -17.62 -12.32 6.40
C ASN A 110 -18.54 -11.96 7.58
N ALA A 111 -18.52 -12.75 8.66
CA ALA A 111 -19.22 -12.41 9.90
C ALA A 111 -18.73 -11.08 10.50
N LYS A 112 -17.41 -10.86 10.49
CA LYS A 112 -16.79 -9.59 10.93
C LYS A 112 -17.18 -8.42 10.01
N ALA A 113 -17.20 -8.65 8.69
CA ALA A 113 -17.63 -7.66 7.71
C ALA A 113 -19.08 -7.23 7.93
N LYS A 114 -19.98 -8.19 8.11
CA LYS A 114 -21.40 -7.93 8.41
C LYS A 114 -21.58 -7.09 9.67
N LYS A 115 -20.87 -7.39 10.77
CA LYS A 115 -20.85 -6.57 12.00
C LYS A 115 -20.38 -5.14 11.78
N LYS A 116 -19.59 -4.88 10.72
CA LYS A 116 -19.11 -3.55 10.33
C LYS A 116 -19.88 -2.90 9.18
N GLY A 117 -21.08 -3.45 8.84
CA GLY A 117 -21.94 -2.94 7.79
C GLY A 117 -21.34 -3.11 6.38
N GLN A 118 -20.53 -4.16 6.17
CA GLN A 118 -19.95 -4.48 4.86
C GLN A 118 -20.55 -5.78 4.33
N ARG A 119 -20.76 -5.84 2.99
CA ARG A 119 -21.37 -7.00 2.31
C ARG A 119 -20.55 -8.28 2.42
N ASN A 120 -19.22 -8.17 2.43
CA ASN A 120 -18.30 -9.31 2.51
C ASN A 120 -16.90 -8.85 3.00
N TRP A 121 -15.98 -9.80 3.15
CA TRP A 121 -14.62 -9.55 3.59
C TRP A 121 -13.84 -8.60 2.66
N ALA A 122 -14.03 -8.71 1.34
CA ALA A 122 -13.32 -7.87 0.38
C ALA A 122 -13.76 -6.39 0.51
N ALA A 123 -15.07 -6.15 0.67
CA ALA A 123 -15.58 -4.80 0.95
C ALA A 123 -15.03 -4.24 2.27
N LEU A 124 -14.88 -5.10 3.30
CA LEU A 124 -14.25 -4.70 4.56
C LEU A 124 -12.77 -4.40 4.38
N HIS A 125 -12.04 -5.25 3.66
CA HIS A 125 -10.62 -5.03 3.35
C HIS A 125 -10.44 -3.69 2.64
N ASN A 126 -11.16 -3.45 1.54
CA ASN A 126 -11.09 -2.20 0.78
C ASN A 126 -11.47 -0.97 1.61
N LYS A 127 -12.46 -1.09 2.52
CA LYS A 127 -12.80 -0.01 3.45
C LYS A 127 -11.66 0.31 4.42
N LEU A 128 -10.88 -0.67 4.82
CA LEU A 128 -9.76 -0.51 5.75
C LEU A 128 -8.47 -0.07 5.03
N ASP A 129 -8.32 -0.36 3.74
CA ASP A 129 -7.16 -0.04 2.90
C ASP A 129 -7.30 1.34 2.21
N HIS A 130 -7.64 2.38 2.95
CA HIS A 130 -7.73 3.73 2.39
C HIS A 130 -6.53 4.59 2.78
N GLN A 131 -5.47 4.55 1.99
CA GLN A 131 -4.23 5.32 2.18
C GLN A 131 -4.46 6.85 2.21
N TYR A 132 -5.45 7.35 1.47
CA TYR A 132 -5.76 8.79 1.37
C TYR A 132 -6.84 9.27 2.33
N LYS A 133 -7.47 8.38 3.08
CA LYS A 133 -8.60 8.73 3.96
C LYS A 133 -8.26 8.40 5.40
N ASN A 134 -8.30 9.40 6.25
CA ASN A 134 -8.04 9.27 7.70
C ASN A 134 -9.18 8.58 8.47
N LYS A 135 -9.94 7.69 7.81
CA LYS A 135 -11.07 7.00 8.46
C LYS A 135 -10.64 5.80 9.31
N ASN A 136 -9.56 5.15 8.92
CA ASN A 136 -8.99 4.02 9.64
C ASN A 136 -7.71 4.45 10.36
N ILE A 137 -7.86 4.92 11.59
CA ILE A 137 -6.74 5.36 12.43
C ILE A 137 -5.74 4.25 12.81
N SER A 138 -6.11 2.98 12.57
CA SER A 138 -5.24 1.82 12.83
C SER A 138 -4.44 1.38 11.60
N LEU A 139 -4.66 2.01 10.43
CA LEU A 139 -3.90 1.69 9.23
C LEU A 139 -2.50 2.30 9.34
N PRO A 140 -1.44 1.49 9.34
CA PRO A 140 -0.08 2.01 9.33
C PRO A 140 0.19 2.86 8.09
N SER A 141 1.01 3.89 8.24
CA SER A 141 1.32 4.88 7.21
C SER A 141 2.81 5.14 7.12
N LEU A 142 3.29 5.55 5.94
CA LEU A 142 4.63 6.10 5.73
C LEU A 142 4.62 7.64 5.72
N GLN A 143 3.47 8.25 5.99
CA GLN A 143 3.31 9.71 6.00
C GLN A 143 3.94 10.33 7.27
N PRO A 144 4.32 11.62 7.23
CA PRO A 144 4.95 12.29 8.38
C PRO A 144 4.01 12.42 9.58
N TRP A 145 2.70 12.48 9.33
CA TRP A 145 1.67 12.66 10.34
C TRP A 145 0.66 11.53 10.33
N VAL A 146 0.34 11.00 11.50
CA VAL A 146 -0.63 9.93 11.70
C VAL A 146 -1.85 10.48 12.42
N ASN A 147 -3.04 10.30 11.82
CA ASN A 147 -4.28 10.68 12.46
C ASN A 147 -4.58 9.80 13.68
N THR A 148 -4.92 10.44 14.80
CA THR A 148 -5.31 9.76 16.05
C THR A 148 -6.79 9.92 16.39
N THR A 149 -7.53 10.73 15.63
CA THR A 149 -8.95 10.99 15.87
C THR A 149 -9.82 10.11 14.99
N LYS A 150 -10.69 9.32 15.61
CA LYS A 150 -11.71 8.52 14.90
C LYS A 150 -12.83 9.44 14.43
N GLY A 151 -13.11 9.42 13.13
CA GLY A 151 -14.22 10.19 12.56
C GLY A 151 -15.60 9.52 12.67
N PRO A 152 -16.70 10.31 12.49
CA PRO A 152 -16.69 11.74 12.24
C PRO A 152 -16.32 12.57 13.46
N SER A 153 -15.65 13.71 13.28
CA SER A 153 -15.24 14.62 14.35
C SER A 153 -15.13 16.04 13.78
N GLU A 154 -15.42 17.04 14.59
CA GLU A 154 -15.22 18.45 14.24
C GLU A 154 -13.72 18.83 14.28
N GLN A 155 -12.94 18.09 15.08
CA GLN A 155 -11.50 18.32 15.21
C GLN A 155 -10.72 17.01 14.99
N TYR A 156 -9.66 17.07 14.17
CA TYR A 156 -8.76 15.96 13.95
C TYR A 156 -7.38 16.26 14.51
N VAL A 157 -6.87 15.37 15.34
CA VAL A 157 -5.56 15.44 15.97
C VAL A 157 -4.62 14.49 15.24
N PHE A 158 -3.47 15.00 14.82
CA PHE A 158 -2.42 14.23 14.19
C PHE A 158 -1.20 14.19 15.12
N LYS A 159 -0.54 13.05 15.17
CA LYS A 159 0.75 12.88 15.85
C LYS A 159 1.84 12.69 14.81
N ARG A 160 3.02 13.16 15.10
CA ARG A 160 4.21 12.93 14.29
C ARG A 160 4.48 11.43 14.19
N ASN A 161 4.81 10.95 12.98
CA ASN A 161 5.29 9.59 12.78
C ASN A 161 6.76 9.48 13.22
N PRO A 162 7.08 8.74 14.29
CA PRO A 162 8.46 8.65 14.80
C PRO A 162 9.41 7.89 13.87
N TYR A 163 8.87 7.22 12.83
CA TYR A 163 9.63 6.46 11.84
C TYR A 163 9.62 7.12 10.45
N TYR A 164 9.20 8.40 10.36
CA TYR A 164 9.21 9.09 9.08
C TYR A 164 10.64 9.23 8.53
N HIS A 165 10.83 8.88 7.27
CA HIS A 165 12.14 8.66 6.67
C HIS A 165 12.93 9.93 6.29
N LYS A 166 12.29 11.10 6.29
CA LYS A 166 12.97 12.35 5.96
C LYS A 166 13.59 12.98 7.19
N VAL A 167 14.78 13.52 6.98
CA VAL A 167 15.52 14.30 7.97
C VAL A 167 15.91 15.68 7.35
N ASP A 168 16.13 16.66 8.19
CA ASP A 168 16.71 17.94 7.78
C ASP A 168 18.22 17.81 7.51
N PRO A 169 18.91 18.88 7.04
CA PRO A 169 20.35 18.85 6.83
C PRO A 169 21.17 18.54 8.09
N ASP A 170 20.63 18.79 9.29
CA ASP A 170 21.28 18.49 10.58
C ASP A 170 21.00 17.04 11.05
N GLY A 171 20.30 16.24 10.24
CA GLY A 171 19.96 14.84 10.58
C GLY A 171 18.76 14.71 11.52
N ARG A 172 18.03 15.78 11.82
CA ARG A 172 16.83 15.73 12.66
C ARG A 172 15.65 15.27 11.83
N GLN A 173 14.86 14.39 12.37
CA GLN A 173 13.66 13.90 11.69
C GLN A 173 12.61 15.02 11.56
N LEU A 174 12.07 15.19 10.34
CA LEU A 174 11.01 16.16 10.01
C LEU A 174 9.64 15.77 10.56
#